data_7a8a9a3cbed85848633d32af8159f906
#
_entry.id   7a8a9a3cbed85848633d32af8159f906
#
_cell.length_a   1.000
_cell.length_b   1.000
_cell.length_c   1.000
_cell.angle_alpha   90.00
_cell.angle_beta   90.00
_cell.angle_gamma   90.00
#
_symmetry.space_group_name_H-M   'P 1'
#
loop_
_entity.id
_entity.type
_entity.pdbx_description
1 polymer ?
#
loop_
_entity_poly.entity_id
_entity_poly.type
_entity_poly.pdbx_seq_one_letter_code
_entity_poly.pdbx_strand_id
1 'polypeptide(L)'
;MQILNISKLRNGIGILKKQENITENLTAEENRKEITETMENAAAEKKPARRPARKNTTARKKKTDEAAGKEEKGGKAEKKARAEKKTKSASAETVKVKKNGKNKDGGKDLKQNEHSSKLKIIPLGGLEQIGMNITAFEYEDSIVVVDCGLAFPEDDMPGIDLVIPDITYLKENISKVKGFVITHGHEDHIGALPYVLKEVNAPIYSTKLTLALISNKLKEHNLTKTTKLKEVKHGQVINLGDFAIEFIKTNHSIQDASALAIYSPVGIVVHTGDFKVDYTPVFGDAIDLQRFAEIGRKGVLALMCDSTNAERPGFTMSERTVGHVFDNLFNEYKTARIIIATFASNVDRVQQIINTAYRFGRKVAVEGRSMVNVITTAAELGYLRVPDQTLIEIDQVKNYPDEQLVLITTGSQGESMAALSRMAANIHKKITIKPNDAIIFSSHPIPGNEKAVSKVINELSMKGAKVIFQDAHVSGHACQEEIKLIYSLVKPKYAIPVHGEYRHLTAQKLVAEELGYSKDNIFILKSGNVLEIDENSAAVTGSVHTGAILVDGLGVGDVGNIVLRDRQHLSED
;
A
#
# COMPACT_ATOMS: atom_id res chain seq x y z
N MET A 1 -28.00 -16.32 12.97
CA MET A 1 -28.79 -16.32 11.74
C MET A 1 -29.91 -15.28 11.91
N GLN A 2 -29.61 -14.02 11.71
CA GLN A 2 -30.60 -12.94 11.62
C GLN A 2 -30.15 -12.04 10.49
N ILE A 3 -30.80 -12.19 9.34
CA ILE A 3 -30.68 -11.32 8.19
C ILE A 3 -31.37 -10.00 8.56
N LEU A 4 -30.59 -8.94 8.71
CA LEU A 4 -31.12 -7.59 8.92
C LEU A 4 -31.87 -7.17 7.65
N ASN A 5 -33.15 -6.96 7.84
CA ASN A 5 -34.10 -6.56 6.80
C ASN A 5 -33.86 -5.07 6.45
N ILE A 6 -33.24 -4.83 5.31
CA ILE A 6 -32.89 -3.50 4.74
C ILE A 6 -34.14 -2.60 4.56
N SER A 7 -35.36 -3.19 4.60
CA SER A 7 -36.61 -2.45 4.46
C SER A 7 -36.95 -1.50 5.62
N LYS A 8 -36.38 -1.68 6.81
CA LYS A 8 -36.62 -0.81 7.98
C LYS A 8 -35.73 0.45 8.00
N LEU A 9 -34.63 0.46 7.24
CA LEU A 9 -33.77 1.65 7.08
C LEU A 9 -34.34 2.69 6.11
N ARG A 10 -35.30 2.32 5.26
CA ARG A 10 -35.90 3.23 4.27
C ARG A 10 -36.72 4.37 4.88
N ASN A 11 -37.29 4.22 6.06
CA ASN A 11 -38.17 5.25 6.66
C ASN A 11 -37.42 6.31 7.51
N GLY A 12 -36.18 6.03 7.94
CA GLY A 12 -35.36 7.02 8.66
C GLY A 12 -34.59 7.98 7.74
N ILE A 13 -34.27 7.52 6.52
CA ILE A 13 -33.48 8.28 5.53
C ILE A 13 -34.33 9.32 4.78
N GLY A 14 -35.66 9.13 4.73
CA GLY A 14 -36.59 10.02 4.02
C GLY A 14 -36.72 11.43 4.64
N ILE A 15 -36.43 11.60 5.92
CA ILE A 15 -36.56 12.88 6.62
C ILE A 15 -35.26 13.70 6.55
N LEU A 16 -34.10 13.02 6.58
CA LEU A 16 -32.78 13.67 6.43
C LEU A 16 -32.52 14.14 4.99
N LYS A 17 -32.95 13.37 3.98
CA LYS A 17 -32.82 13.76 2.56
C LYS A 17 -33.66 14.98 2.16
N LYS A 18 -34.69 15.33 2.89
CA LYS A 18 -35.50 16.54 2.61
C LYS A 18 -34.83 17.81 3.09
N GLN A 19 -33.98 17.77 4.10
CA GLN A 19 -33.20 18.91 4.57
C GLN A 19 -31.90 19.11 3.77
N GLU A 20 -31.23 18.05 3.35
CA GLU A 20 -30.02 18.13 2.51
C GLU A 20 -30.33 18.65 1.08
N ASN A 21 -31.43 18.22 0.45
CA ASN A 21 -31.84 18.73 -0.87
C ASN A 21 -32.23 20.22 -0.89
N ILE A 22 -32.60 20.81 0.25
CA ILE A 22 -32.88 22.23 0.32
C ILE A 22 -31.59 23.05 0.42
N THR A 23 -30.57 22.52 1.10
CA THR A 23 -29.25 23.17 1.25
C THR A 23 -28.41 23.06 -0.02
N GLU A 24 -28.45 21.92 -0.73
CA GLU A 24 -27.73 21.73 -2.00
C GLU A 24 -28.33 22.56 -3.15
N ASN A 25 -29.66 22.79 -3.18
CA ASN A 25 -30.28 23.66 -4.19
C ASN A 25 -29.96 25.13 -3.97
N LEU A 26 -29.81 25.57 -2.74
CA LEU A 26 -29.43 26.97 -2.42
C LEU A 26 -27.96 27.26 -2.82
N THR A 27 -27.04 26.33 -2.55
CA THR A 27 -25.64 26.49 -2.93
C THR A 27 -25.42 26.37 -4.45
N ALA A 28 -26.24 25.58 -5.18
CA ALA A 28 -26.16 25.45 -6.63
C ALA A 28 -26.68 26.72 -7.35
N GLU A 29 -27.65 27.46 -6.76
CA GLU A 29 -28.12 28.73 -7.31
C GLU A 29 -27.14 29.87 -7.06
N GLU A 30 -26.51 29.92 -5.89
CA GLU A 30 -25.47 30.91 -5.57
C GLU A 30 -24.23 30.73 -6.44
N ASN A 31 -23.73 29.49 -6.62
CA ASN A 31 -22.60 29.20 -7.50
C ASN A 31 -22.91 29.50 -8.98
N ARG A 32 -24.15 29.34 -9.45
CA ARG A 32 -24.54 29.74 -10.81
C ARG A 32 -24.51 31.24 -11.02
N LYS A 33 -24.90 32.04 -10.02
CA LYS A 33 -24.85 33.51 -10.09
C LYS A 33 -23.40 34.01 -10.13
N GLU A 34 -22.52 33.45 -9.31
CA GLU A 34 -21.12 33.83 -9.25
C GLU A 34 -20.37 33.50 -10.56
N ILE A 35 -20.67 32.34 -11.19
CA ILE A 35 -20.11 31.96 -12.51
C ILE A 35 -20.64 32.89 -13.61
N THR A 36 -21.89 33.33 -13.56
CA THR A 36 -22.48 34.23 -14.58
C THR A 36 -21.88 35.63 -14.48
N GLU A 37 -21.71 36.19 -13.29
CA GLU A 37 -21.03 37.48 -13.07
C GLU A 37 -19.55 37.45 -13.48
N THR A 38 -18.86 36.32 -13.24
CA THR A 38 -17.46 36.15 -13.62
C THR A 38 -17.29 36.04 -15.16
N MET A 39 -18.24 35.42 -15.85
CA MET A 39 -18.26 35.36 -17.31
C MET A 39 -18.64 36.67 -17.99
N GLU A 40 -19.52 37.47 -17.42
CA GLU A 40 -19.88 38.81 -17.92
C GLU A 40 -18.73 39.82 -17.74
N ASN A 41 -18.00 39.77 -16.64
CA ASN A 41 -16.80 40.59 -16.41
C ASN A 41 -15.64 40.23 -17.31
N ALA A 42 -15.45 38.93 -17.67
CA ALA A 42 -14.44 38.48 -18.61
C ALA A 42 -14.73 38.83 -20.08
N ALA A 43 -16.02 39.08 -20.41
CA ALA A 43 -16.44 39.51 -21.73
C ALA A 43 -16.27 41.02 -21.99
N ALA A 44 -16.20 41.84 -20.92
CA ALA A 44 -16.03 43.28 -21.00
C ALA A 44 -14.57 43.75 -21.25
N GLU A 45 -13.58 42.92 -21.03
CA GLU A 45 -12.14 43.29 -21.17
C GLU A 45 -11.49 42.98 -22.52
N LYS A 46 -12.23 42.51 -23.54
CA LYS A 46 -11.65 42.22 -24.88
C LYS A 46 -12.22 43.11 -25.96
N LYS A 47 -11.66 44.34 -26.13
CA LYS A 47 -11.69 45.09 -27.41
C LYS A 47 -10.32 45.12 -28.06
N PRO A 48 -10.20 44.82 -29.39
CA PRO A 48 -8.91 44.59 -30.01
C PRO A 48 -8.29 45.87 -30.56
N ALA A 49 -6.98 46.05 -30.35
CA ALA A 49 -6.16 47.08 -30.95
C ALA A 49 -5.76 46.70 -32.39
N ARG A 50 -5.97 47.65 -33.33
CA ARG A 50 -5.66 47.55 -34.76
C ARG A 50 -4.15 47.49 -35.02
N ARG A 51 -3.72 46.54 -35.89
CA ARG A 51 -2.40 46.49 -36.52
C ARG A 51 -2.45 47.07 -37.95
N PRO A 52 -1.43 47.79 -38.39
CA PRO A 52 -1.32 48.23 -39.79
C PRO A 52 -0.66 47.16 -40.67
N ALA A 53 -1.09 47.13 -41.93
CA ALA A 53 -0.68 46.25 -43.00
C ALA A 53 0.72 46.53 -43.52
N ARG A 54 1.47 45.50 -43.92
CA ARG A 54 2.55 45.61 -44.90
C ARG A 54 2.64 44.36 -45.79
N LYS A 55 2.89 44.67 -47.06
CA LYS A 55 2.67 43.97 -48.30
C LYS A 55 3.59 42.76 -48.56
N ASN A 56 3.06 41.87 -49.38
CA ASN A 56 3.65 40.78 -50.14
C ASN A 56 4.93 41.11 -50.90
N THR A 57 5.83 40.14 -51.01
CA THR A 57 6.37 39.76 -52.34
C THR A 57 6.79 38.27 -52.35
N THR A 58 6.50 37.68 -53.46
CA THR A 58 6.65 36.34 -53.99
C THR A 58 8.08 35.97 -54.35
N ALA A 59 8.44 34.70 -54.31
CA ALA A 59 8.94 33.83 -55.41
C ALA A 59 10.00 32.84 -54.88
N ARG A 60 9.70 31.57 -54.95
CA ARG A 60 9.89 30.55 -56.00
C ARG A 60 11.28 29.89 -56.07
N LYS A 61 11.22 28.59 -55.84
CA LYS A 61 11.91 27.49 -56.55
C LYS A 61 13.34 27.05 -56.23
N LYS A 62 13.37 25.81 -55.82
CA LYS A 62 13.94 24.58 -56.44
C LYS A 62 15.37 24.17 -56.10
N LYS A 63 15.39 22.92 -55.59
CA LYS A 63 16.12 21.72 -56.07
C LYS A 63 17.64 21.67 -55.83
N THR A 64 18.03 20.65 -55.23
CA THR A 64 18.64 19.36 -55.54
C THR A 64 20.04 19.17 -54.97
N ASP A 65 20.15 18.04 -54.32
CA ASP A 65 21.12 16.95 -54.45
C ASP A 65 22.55 17.09 -53.92
N GLU A 66 22.81 16.09 -53.14
CA GLU A 66 23.94 15.15 -53.16
C GLU A 66 25.32 15.51 -52.61
N ALA A 67 25.67 14.67 -51.73
CA ALA A 67 26.87 13.80 -51.71
C ALA A 67 28.15 14.27 -51.04
N ALA A 68 28.50 13.48 -50.09
CA ALA A 68 29.78 12.83 -49.86
C ALA A 68 31.02 13.62 -49.48
N GLY A 69 31.61 13.15 -48.42
CA GLY A 69 33.03 12.85 -48.46
C GLY A 69 33.93 13.53 -47.46
N LYS A 70 34.36 12.74 -46.50
CA LYS A 70 35.73 12.48 -46.04
C LYS A 70 36.56 13.57 -45.34
N GLU A 71 37.01 13.13 -44.16
CA GLU A 71 38.39 13.08 -43.62
C GLU A 71 39.19 14.39 -43.62
N GLU A 72 39.95 14.73 -42.69
CA GLU A 72 40.90 14.12 -41.76
C GLU A 72 41.51 15.17 -40.82
N LYS A 73 41.95 14.69 -39.64
CA LYS A 73 43.16 15.03 -38.86
C LYS A 73 43.51 16.47 -38.45
N GLY A 74 43.66 16.54 -37.12
CA GLY A 74 45.01 16.73 -36.59
C GLY A 74 45.27 17.96 -35.77
N GLY A 75 45.71 17.75 -34.56
CA GLY A 75 46.86 18.46 -34.04
C GLY A 75 46.68 19.39 -32.83
N LYS A 76 47.03 18.84 -31.70
CA LYS A 76 47.99 19.31 -30.66
C LYS A 76 47.98 20.78 -30.16
N ALA A 77 47.74 20.90 -28.87
CA ALA A 77 48.69 21.29 -27.82
C ALA A 77 49.05 22.77 -27.68
N GLU A 78 48.94 23.32 -26.54
CA GLU A 78 49.88 23.75 -25.55
C GLU A 78 49.37 24.90 -24.66
N LYS A 79 49.37 24.67 -23.37
CA LYS A 79 50.09 25.28 -22.22
C LYS A 79 50.11 26.82 -22.05
N LYS A 80 49.88 27.14 -20.82
CA LYS A 80 50.46 28.10 -19.85
C LYS A 80 49.43 29.10 -19.33
N ALA A 81 49.17 29.13 -18.06
CA ALA A 81 49.92 29.40 -16.81
C ALA A 81 49.63 30.80 -16.23
N ARG A 82 49.23 30.79 -14.96
CA ARG A 82 49.58 31.74 -13.91
C ARG A 82 49.04 33.17 -13.88
N ALA A 83 48.26 33.51 -12.85
CA ALA A 83 48.73 34.48 -11.84
C ALA A 83 47.73 34.61 -10.64
N GLU A 84 48.29 34.48 -9.47
CA GLU A 84 47.74 34.81 -8.14
C GLU A 84 47.50 36.32 -8.00
N LYS A 85 46.49 36.69 -7.18
CA LYS A 85 46.64 37.86 -6.30
C LYS A 85 45.82 37.72 -5.00
N LYS A 86 46.52 37.75 -3.91
CA LYS A 86 46.10 37.93 -2.50
C LYS A 86 45.59 39.35 -2.24
N THR A 87 44.67 39.49 -1.30
CA THR A 87 44.65 40.52 -0.23
C THR A 87 43.63 40.10 0.83
N LYS A 88 44.07 39.73 2.06
CA LYS A 88 44.15 40.43 3.35
C LYS A 88 42.78 40.87 3.88
N SER A 89 42.27 40.26 4.93
CA SER A 89 42.44 40.24 6.42
C SER A 89 41.84 41.46 7.13
N ALA A 90 40.92 41.19 8.07
CA ALA A 90 40.69 41.97 9.27
C ALA A 90 40.08 41.03 10.34
N SER A 91 40.59 40.95 11.28
CA SER A 91 41.07 40.70 12.62
C SER A 91 39.95 40.65 13.66
N ALA A 92 40.12 39.65 14.52
CA ALA A 92 39.38 39.27 15.73
C ALA A 92 39.58 40.25 16.90
N GLU A 93 38.58 40.34 17.75
CA GLU A 93 38.81 40.82 19.13
C GLU A 93 38.42 39.71 20.13
N THR A 94 39.44 39.39 20.92
CA THR A 94 39.41 38.42 22.01
C THR A 94 39.15 39.16 23.33
N VAL A 95 38.15 38.75 24.08
CA VAL A 95 37.98 39.19 25.49
C VAL A 95 38.48 38.10 26.42
N LYS A 96 39.56 38.42 27.16
CA LYS A 96 40.12 37.62 28.26
C LYS A 96 39.38 37.91 29.54
N VAL A 97 38.94 36.91 30.26
CA VAL A 97 38.58 36.99 31.69
C VAL A 97 39.51 36.08 32.49
N LYS A 98 40.05 36.66 33.57
CA LYS A 98 41.12 36.14 34.42
C LYS A 98 40.66 34.98 35.30
N LYS A 99 41.59 34.03 35.49
CA LYS A 99 41.58 33.00 36.54
C LYS A 99 42.00 33.60 37.86
N ASN A 100 41.34 33.18 38.93
CA ASN A 100 42.03 33.05 40.26
C ASN A 100 41.29 32.02 41.13
N GLY A 101 42.07 31.15 41.78
CA GLY A 101 41.70 30.50 43.02
C GLY A 101 41.76 28.97 43.03
N LYS A 102 42.86 28.45 43.50
CA LYS A 102 43.10 27.03 43.86
C LYS A 102 42.12 26.55 44.94
N ASN A 103 41.58 25.32 44.81
CA ASN A 103 41.60 24.38 45.92
C ASN A 103 41.62 22.93 45.39
N LYS A 104 42.58 22.17 45.98
CA LYS A 104 42.67 20.70 45.80
C LYS A 104 41.65 20.06 46.71
N ASP A 105 40.85 19.10 46.15
CA ASP A 105 40.58 17.88 46.90
C ASP A 105 40.14 16.78 45.91
N GLY A 106 40.57 15.56 46.19
CA GLY A 106 40.46 14.40 45.35
C GLY A 106 39.02 13.90 45.22
N GLY A 107 38.55 13.86 44.01
CA GLY A 107 37.30 13.21 43.62
C GLY A 107 37.60 12.16 42.57
N LYS A 108 37.31 10.91 42.91
CA LYS A 108 37.37 9.76 42.02
C LYS A 108 36.63 10.07 40.72
N ASP A 109 37.30 9.89 39.58
CA ASP A 109 36.69 9.80 38.26
C ASP A 109 35.71 8.63 38.23
N LEU A 110 34.47 8.90 38.55
CA LEU A 110 33.35 8.11 38.11
C LEU A 110 33.17 8.45 36.61
N LYS A 111 33.80 7.65 35.75
CA LYS A 111 33.36 7.51 34.36
C LYS A 111 31.93 7.00 34.44
N GLN A 112 30.97 7.88 34.44
CA GLN A 112 29.63 7.55 33.98
C GLN A 112 29.79 7.12 32.51
N ASN A 113 29.77 5.81 32.27
CA ASN A 113 29.38 5.28 30.99
C ASN A 113 27.91 5.72 30.80
N GLU A 114 27.69 6.85 30.16
CA GLU A 114 26.40 7.17 29.55
C GLU A 114 26.19 6.14 28.45
N HIS A 115 25.61 4.98 28.81
CA HIS A 115 24.96 4.11 27.86
C HIS A 115 23.73 4.89 27.41
N SER A 116 23.83 5.66 26.33
CA SER A 116 22.65 6.18 25.67
C SER A 116 21.84 4.97 25.18
N SER A 117 20.61 4.87 25.62
CA SER A 117 19.69 3.79 25.18
C SER A 117 19.55 3.84 23.66
N LYS A 118 19.52 2.67 23.02
CA LYS A 118 19.44 2.54 21.57
C LYS A 118 18.02 2.19 21.14
N LEU A 119 17.63 2.69 19.99
CA LEU A 119 16.42 2.20 19.29
C LEU A 119 16.73 0.84 18.68
N LYS A 120 15.88 -0.16 18.94
CA LYS A 120 15.93 -1.46 18.28
C LYS A 120 14.80 -1.58 17.28
N ILE A 121 15.12 -1.99 16.06
CA ILE A 121 14.19 -2.39 15.02
C ILE A 121 14.33 -3.89 14.85
N ILE A 122 13.22 -4.61 15.10
CA ILE A 122 13.20 -6.07 15.17
C ILE A 122 12.07 -6.59 14.28
N PRO A 123 12.34 -6.92 13.02
CA PRO A 123 11.38 -7.62 12.17
C PRO A 123 11.11 -9.02 12.74
N LEU A 124 9.88 -9.32 13.10
CA LEU A 124 9.45 -10.64 13.56
C LEU A 124 8.91 -11.50 12.42
N GLY A 125 8.67 -10.89 11.24
CA GLY A 125 8.23 -11.52 10.01
C GLY A 125 8.27 -10.53 8.85
N GLY A 126 7.89 -10.99 7.64
CA GLY A 126 7.74 -10.13 6.45
C GLY A 126 9.02 -9.81 5.70
N LEU A 127 10.14 -10.45 6.03
CA LEU A 127 11.41 -10.29 5.32
C LEU A 127 11.87 -11.61 4.69
N GLU A 128 12.48 -11.52 3.51
CA GLU A 128 12.86 -12.65 2.65
C GLU A 128 11.65 -13.50 2.20
N GLN A 129 10.43 -13.00 2.36
CA GLN A 129 9.16 -13.65 2.01
C GLN A 129 8.08 -12.62 1.69
N ILE A 130 6.95 -13.07 1.13
CA ILE A 130 5.73 -12.27 0.97
C ILE A 130 4.74 -12.64 2.08
N GLY A 131 4.23 -11.63 2.76
CA GLY A 131 3.29 -11.81 3.88
C GLY A 131 3.96 -11.83 5.25
N MET A 132 3.18 -12.09 6.31
CA MET A 132 3.59 -12.07 7.72
C MET A 132 4.29 -10.78 8.17
N ASN A 133 3.87 -9.63 7.67
CA ASN A 133 4.48 -8.36 8.03
C ASN A 133 4.23 -8.03 9.50
N ILE A 134 5.30 -7.98 10.29
CA ILE A 134 5.27 -7.61 11.70
C ILE A 134 6.65 -7.14 12.13
N THR A 135 6.75 -5.91 12.65
CA THR A 135 8.01 -5.34 13.12
C THR A 135 7.84 -4.69 14.50
N ALA A 136 8.67 -5.07 15.45
CA ALA A 136 8.73 -4.44 16.76
C ALA A 136 9.77 -3.31 16.77
N PHE A 137 9.38 -2.15 17.29
CA PHE A 137 10.24 -1.03 17.62
C PHE A 137 10.35 -0.97 19.13
N GLU A 138 11.55 -1.15 19.66
CA GLU A 138 11.80 -1.12 21.11
C GLU A 138 12.76 0.02 21.48
N TYR A 139 12.36 0.77 22.49
CA TYR A 139 13.20 1.72 23.19
C TYR A 139 12.90 1.64 24.69
N GLU A 140 13.89 1.29 25.49
CA GLU A 140 13.76 1.07 26.94
C GLU A 140 12.56 0.18 27.32
N ASP A 141 11.56 0.75 28.00
CA ASP A 141 10.38 0.03 28.46
C ASP A 141 9.16 0.15 27.52
N SER A 142 9.38 0.55 26.29
CA SER A 142 8.34 0.74 25.28
C SER A 142 8.61 -0.10 24.05
N ILE A 143 7.62 -0.92 23.67
CA ILE A 143 7.57 -1.65 22.41
C ILE A 143 6.30 -1.21 21.67
N VAL A 144 6.47 -0.79 20.42
CA VAL A 144 5.39 -0.58 19.47
C VAL A 144 5.53 -1.58 18.33
N VAL A 145 4.43 -2.23 17.98
CA VAL A 145 4.40 -3.22 16.90
C VAL A 145 3.75 -2.60 15.67
N VAL A 146 4.46 -2.57 14.56
CA VAL A 146 3.93 -2.13 13.27
C VAL A 146 3.50 -3.35 12.48
N ASP A 147 2.22 -3.36 12.11
CA ASP A 147 1.51 -4.44 11.43
C ASP A 147 1.49 -5.78 12.21
N CYS A 148 0.67 -6.71 11.77
CA CYS A 148 0.53 -8.06 12.33
C CYS A 148 -0.17 -8.95 11.31
N GLY A 149 0.56 -9.31 10.26
CA GLY A 149 0.06 -9.98 9.08
C GLY A 149 0.18 -11.50 9.12
N LEU A 150 -0.55 -12.15 8.24
CA LEU A 150 -0.41 -13.58 7.94
C LEU A 150 0.32 -13.78 6.60
N ALA A 151 0.73 -15.01 6.32
CA ALA A 151 1.05 -15.51 4.99
C ALA A 151 0.08 -16.64 4.61
N PHE A 152 -0.08 -16.86 3.32
CA PHE A 152 -0.79 -18.02 2.80
C PHE A 152 0.15 -19.23 2.77
N PRO A 153 -0.37 -20.47 2.97
CA PRO A 153 0.45 -21.66 2.91
C PRO A 153 1.00 -21.88 1.50
N GLU A 154 2.21 -22.43 1.42
CA GLU A 154 2.85 -22.85 0.18
C GLU A 154 2.32 -24.23 -0.27
N ASP A 155 2.63 -24.61 -1.51
CA ASP A 155 2.19 -25.90 -2.12
C ASP A 155 2.63 -27.14 -1.30
N ASP A 156 3.72 -27.01 -0.54
CA ASP A 156 4.28 -28.06 0.32
C ASP A 156 3.61 -28.14 1.72
N MET A 157 2.59 -27.32 1.97
CA MET A 157 1.84 -27.26 3.23
C MET A 157 0.38 -27.77 3.10
N PRO A 158 0.15 -29.03 2.69
CA PRO A 158 -1.20 -29.53 2.45
C PRO A 158 -2.05 -29.51 3.72
N GLY A 159 -3.27 -28.94 3.60
CA GLY A 159 -4.23 -28.85 4.67
C GLY A 159 -3.97 -27.74 5.71
N ILE A 160 -3.02 -26.86 5.45
CA ILE A 160 -2.83 -25.65 6.24
C ILE A 160 -3.69 -24.52 5.64
N ASP A 161 -4.43 -23.82 6.51
CA ASP A 161 -5.30 -22.72 6.09
C ASP A 161 -4.53 -21.39 5.96
N LEU A 162 -3.61 -21.13 6.92
CA LEU A 162 -2.81 -19.91 6.94
C LEU A 162 -1.56 -20.09 7.84
N VAL A 163 -0.62 -19.15 7.69
CA VAL A 163 0.63 -19.11 8.45
C VAL A 163 0.72 -17.79 9.19
N ILE A 164 1.04 -17.83 10.49
CA ILE A 164 1.18 -16.63 11.32
C ILE A 164 2.60 -16.54 11.92
N PRO A 165 3.07 -15.33 12.26
CA PRO A 165 4.39 -15.15 12.85
C PRO A 165 4.47 -15.72 14.28
N ASP A 166 5.63 -16.24 14.64
CA ASP A 166 5.97 -16.52 16.03
C ASP A 166 6.18 -15.21 16.79
N ILE A 167 5.46 -15.06 17.89
CA ILE A 167 5.44 -13.85 18.71
C ILE A 167 6.10 -14.05 20.08
N THR A 168 6.94 -15.07 20.23
CA THR A 168 7.60 -15.40 21.51
C THR A 168 8.28 -14.15 22.09
N TYR A 169 8.97 -13.36 21.27
CA TYR A 169 9.59 -12.12 21.71
C TYR A 169 8.59 -11.12 22.34
N LEU A 170 7.42 -10.95 21.76
CA LEU A 170 6.37 -10.05 22.30
C LEU A 170 5.76 -10.61 23.59
N LYS A 171 5.61 -11.93 23.71
CA LYS A 171 5.11 -12.61 24.92
C LYS A 171 6.07 -12.44 26.08
N GLU A 172 7.37 -12.62 25.86
CA GLU A 172 8.40 -12.44 26.87
C GLU A 172 8.53 -10.97 27.33
N ASN A 173 8.15 -10.02 26.47
CA ASN A 173 8.21 -8.59 26.73
C ASN A 173 6.84 -7.91 26.83
N ILE A 174 5.80 -8.65 27.18
CA ILE A 174 4.40 -8.19 27.11
C ILE A 174 4.14 -6.90 27.92
N SER A 175 4.84 -6.68 29.04
CA SER A 175 4.72 -5.47 29.87
C SER A 175 5.19 -4.20 29.16
N LYS A 176 6.07 -4.34 28.17
CA LYS A 176 6.60 -3.25 27.36
C LYS A 176 5.70 -2.92 26.15
N VAL A 177 4.84 -3.83 25.70
CA VAL A 177 4.01 -3.65 24.49
C VAL A 177 2.94 -2.57 24.74
N LYS A 178 3.07 -1.43 24.05
CA LYS A 178 2.16 -0.27 24.18
C LYS A 178 1.00 -0.32 23.20
N GLY A 179 1.16 -0.98 22.05
CA GLY A 179 0.10 -1.12 21.06
C GLY A 179 0.58 -1.63 19.71
N PHE A 180 -0.39 -1.99 18.89
CA PHE A 180 -0.20 -2.29 17.46
C PHE A 180 -0.58 -1.06 16.63
N VAL A 181 0.25 -0.71 15.67
CA VAL A 181 0.04 0.41 14.73
C VAL A 181 -0.04 -0.20 13.34
N ILE A 182 -1.22 -0.15 12.73
CA ILE A 182 -1.47 -0.84 11.48
C ILE A 182 -1.49 0.15 10.31
N THR A 183 -0.68 -0.16 9.30
CA THR A 183 -0.51 0.69 8.11
C THR A 183 -1.74 0.65 7.20
N HIS A 184 -2.29 -0.53 6.93
CA HIS A 184 -3.47 -0.73 6.07
C HIS A 184 -4.13 -2.10 6.28
N GLY A 185 -5.23 -2.36 5.58
CA GLY A 185 -6.13 -3.47 5.86
C GLY A 185 -5.95 -4.74 5.02
N HIS A 186 -4.78 -4.99 4.41
CA HIS A 186 -4.49 -6.25 3.74
C HIS A 186 -4.19 -7.38 4.73
N GLU A 187 -4.42 -8.64 4.31
CA GLU A 187 -4.28 -9.83 5.15
C GLU A 187 -2.86 -10.01 5.68
N ASP A 188 -1.88 -9.71 4.89
CA ASP A 188 -0.47 -9.79 5.22
C ASP A 188 0.01 -8.66 6.17
N HIS A 189 -0.92 -7.77 6.58
CA HIS A 189 -0.72 -6.72 7.59
C HIS A 189 -1.67 -6.81 8.78
N ILE A 190 -2.85 -7.46 8.65
CA ILE A 190 -3.83 -7.57 9.74
C ILE A 190 -4.24 -9.01 10.06
N GLY A 191 -3.90 -9.97 9.21
CA GLY A 191 -4.50 -11.30 9.26
C GLY A 191 -4.15 -12.13 10.49
N ALA A 192 -2.98 -11.91 11.10
CA ALA A 192 -2.57 -12.61 12.30
C ALA A 192 -3.14 -12.00 13.60
N LEU A 193 -3.68 -10.78 13.56
CA LEU A 193 -4.22 -10.10 14.75
C LEU A 193 -5.15 -10.96 15.60
N PRO A 194 -6.14 -11.72 15.04
CA PRO A 194 -7.04 -12.51 15.85
C PRO A 194 -6.37 -13.63 16.65
N TYR A 195 -5.22 -14.09 16.19
CA TYR A 195 -4.42 -15.13 16.86
C TYR A 195 -3.49 -14.51 17.90
N VAL A 196 -2.76 -13.48 17.52
CA VAL A 196 -1.77 -12.77 18.36
C VAL A 196 -2.42 -12.11 19.57
N LEU A 197 -3.60 -11.49 19.40
CA LEU A 197 -4.30 -10.79 20.49
C LEU A 197 -4.86 -11.71 21.58
N LYS A 198 -4.93 -13.02 21.37
CA LYS A 198 -5.26 -13.96 22.42
C LYS A 198 -4.16 -14.08 23.46
N GLU A 199 -2.92 -13.83 23.06
CA GLU A 199 -1.72 -13.95 23.89
C GLU A 199 -1.13 -12.58 24.25
N VAL A 200 -1.06 -11.65 23.30
CA VAL A 200 -0.53 -10.29 23.49
C VAL A 200 -1.64 -9.28 23.15
N ASN A 201 -2.50 -9.01 24.14
CA ASN A 201 -3.64 -8.10 23.94
C ASN A 201 -3.24 -6.66 24.26
N ALA A 202 -3.02 -5.86 23.23
CA ALA A 202 -2.72 -4.43 23.32
C ALA A 202 -3.66 -3.61 22.40
N PRO A 203 -3.83 -2.30 22.63
CA PRO A 203 -4.64 -1.44 21.76
C PRO A 203 -4.15 -1.43 20.32
N ILE A 204 -5.08 -1.37 19.36
CA ILE A 204 -4.79 -1.26 17.92
C ILE A 204 -5.12 0.14 17.45
N TYR A 205 -4.20 0.76 16.74
CA TYR A 205 -4.31 2.10 16.16
C TYR A 205 -4.22 1.99 14.64
N SER A 206 -5.21 2.52 13.94
CA SER A 206 -5.22 2.60 12.47
C SER A 206 -6.29 3.54 11.95
N THR A 207 -6.37 3.68 10.63
CA THR A 207 -7.41 4.43 9.93
C THR A 207 -8.75 3.72 9.95
N LYS A 208 -9.80 4.47 9.63
CA LYS A 208 -11.21 4.05 9.80
C LYS A 208 -11.55 2.77 9.04
N LEU A 209 -11.18 2.67 7.75
CA LEU A 209 -11.47 1.47 6.95
C LEU A 209 -10.72 0.26 7.47
N THR A 210 -9.42 0.40 7.75
CA THR A 210 -8.59 -0.66 8.29
C THR A 210 -9.15 -1.20 9.61
N LEU A 211 -9.55 -0.33 10.54
CA LEU A 211 -10.16 -0.75 11.81
C LEU A 211 -11.50 -1.48 11.61
N ALA A 212 -12.29 -1.09 10.63
CA ALA A 212 -13.55 -1.77 10.34
C ALA A 212 -13.30 -3.20 9.81
N LEU A 213 -12.29 -3.38 8.96
CA LEU A 213 -11.88 -4.71 8.48
C LEU A 213 -11.34 -5.57 9.64
N ILE A 214 -10.48 -5.00 10.50
CA ILE A 214 -10.02 -5.66 11.73
C ILE A 214 -11.21 -6.03 12.63
N SER A 215 -12.17 -5.13 12.82
CA SER A 215 -13.36 -5.41 13.64
C SER A 215 -14.16 -6.60 13.13
N ASN A 216 -14.28 -6.78 11.81
CA ASN A 216 -14.95 -7.96 11.25
C ASN A 216 -14.21 -9.25 11.59
N LYS A 217 -12.87 -9.28 11.48
CA LYS A 217 -12.04 -10.41 11.90
C LYS A 217 -12.16 -10.70 13.40
N LEU A 218 -12.10 -9.68 14.23
CA LEU A 218 -12.26 -9.83 15.68
C LEU A 218 -13.64 -10.36 16.09
N LYS A 219 -14.70 -10.05 15.31
CA LYS A 219 -16.05 -10.63 15.51
C LYS A 219 -16.05 -12.14 15.27
N GLU A 220 -15.40 -12.61 14.20
CA GLU A 220 -15.29 -14.03 13.87
C GLU A 220 -14.59 -14.83 14.97
N HIS A 221 -13.62 -14.20 15.65
CA HIS A 221 -12.85 -14.81 16.76
C HIS A 221 -13.34 -14.44 18.16
N ASN A 222 -14.49 -13.76 18.31
CA ASN A 222 -15.08 -13.32 19.59
C ASN A 222 -14.19 -12.39 20.43
N LEU A 223 -13.31 -11.60 19.80
CA LEU A 223 -12.35 -10.70 20.47
C LEU A 223 -12.80 -9.24 20.57
N THR A 224 -13.97 -8.88 20.05
CA THR A 224 -14.43 -7.47 19.98
C THR A 224 -14.62 -6.83 21.36
N LYS A 225 -14.88 -7.62 22.41
CA LYS A 225 -15.08 -7.10 23.77
C LYS A 225 -13.78 -6.88 24.53
N THR A 226 -12.73 -7.57 24.16
CA THR A 226 -11.42 -7.57 24.86
C THR A 226 -10.42 -6.64 24.21
N THR A 227 -10.53 -6.38 22.91
CA THR A 227 -9.58 -5.58 22.12
C THR A 227 -10.05 -4.13 21.98
N LYS A 228 -9.15 -3.19 22.20
CA LYS A 228 -9.41 -1.75 22.06
C LYS A 228 -8.97 -1.27 20.67
N LEU A 229 -9.92 -0.84 19.85
CA LEU A 229 -9.68 -0.22 18.56
C LEU A 229 -9.66 1.32 18.72
N LYS A 230 -8.66 1.97 18.15
CA LYS A 230 -8.41 3.41 18.24
C LYS A 230 -8.24 4.00 16.84
N GLU A 231 -9.25 4.74 16.40
CA GLU A 231 -9.20 5.41 15.10
C GLU A 231 -8.19 6.56 15.10
N VAL A 232 -7.37 6.63 14.05
CA VAL A 232 -6.40 7.69 13.80
C VAL A 232 -6.65 8.25 12.39
N LYS A 233 -6.46 9.54 12.22
CA LYS A 233 -6.56 10.22 10.92
C LYS A 233 -5.17 10.51 10.37
N HIS A 234 -5.05 10.60 9.04
CA HIS A 234 -3.82 11.09 8.42
C HIS A 234 -3.45 12.48 8.96
N GLY A 235 -2.17 12.70 9.20
CA GLY A 235 -1.62 13.90 9.85
C GLY A 235 -1.72 13.89 11.39
N GLN A 236 -2.41 12.91 11.99
CA GLN A 236 -2.50 12.80 13.44
C GLN A 236 -1.27 12.09 14.01
N VAL A 237 -0.80 12.59 15.16
CA VAL A 237 0.28 11.98 15.96
C VAL A 237 -0.34 11.33 17.20
N ILE A 238 0.07 10.09 17.50
CA ILE A 238 -0.28 9.37 18.73
C ILE A 238 0.96 9.12 19.56
N ASN A 239 0.82 9.05 20.89
CA ASN A 239 1.93 8.77 21.81
C ASN A 239 1.75 7.37 22.40
N LEU A 240 2.79 6.54 22.32
CA LEU A 240 2.84 5.15 22.79
C LEU A 240 4.14 4.92 23.54
N GLY A 241 4.13 5.15 24.86
CA GLY A 241 5.35 5.14 25.67
C GLY A 241 6.32 6.21 25.19
N ASP A 242 7.54 5.83 24.86
CA ASP A 242 8.60 6.72 24.38
C ASP A 242 8.50 7.08 22.91
N PHE A 243 7.50 6.53 22.20
CA PHE A 243 7.27 6.79 20.79
C PHE A 243 6.13 7.77 20.55
N ALA A 244 6.34 8.70 19.60
CA ALA A 244 5.27 9.45 18.97
C ALA A 244 5.17 9.01 17.50
N ILE A 245 3.98 8.65 17.04
CA ILE A 245 3.78 8.06 15.70
C ILE A 245 2.79 8.89 14.92
N GLU A 246 3.21 9.38 13.77
CA GLU A 246 2.41 10.14 12.83
C GLU A 246 1.98 9.25 11.66
N PHE A 247 0.69 9.31 11.34
CA PHE A 247 0.12 8.62 10.19
C PHE A 247 0.15 9.55 8.97
N ILE A 248 0.87 9.15 7.92
CA ILE A 248 1.05 9.92 6.69
C ILE A 248 0.19 9.29 5.60
N LYS A 249 -0.58 10.09 4.87
CA LYS A 249 -1.38 9.60 3.74
C LYS A 249 -0.50 9.01 2.66
N THR A 250 -0.76 7.76 2.27
CA THR A 250 -0.17 7.12 1.10
C THR A 250 -1.25 6.53 0.19
N ASN A 251 -0.88 6.08 -1.01
CA ASN A 251 -1.75 5.33 -1.91
C ASN A 251 -1.24 3.89 -2.01
N HIS A 252 -2.18 2.97 -2.04
CA HIS A 252 -1.93 1.56 -2.27
C HIS A 252 -3.12 0.95 -3.04
N SER A 253 -3.23 -0.37 -3.15
CA SER A 253 -4.39 -1.07 -3.75
C SER A 253 -5.60 -1.15 -2.82
N ILE A 254 -5.51 -0.63 -1.61
CA ILE A 254 -6.60 -0.47 -0.64
C ILE A 254 -6.64 0.98 -0.15
N GLN A 255 -7.84 1.48 0.11
CA GLN A 255 -8.03 2.84 0.60
C GLN A 255 -7.59 2.98 2.07
N ASP A 256 -7.34 4.22 2.49
CA ASP A 256 -6.88 4.59 3.83
C ASP A 256 -5.50 4.02 4.23
N ALA A 257 -4.67 3.59 3.27
CA ALA A 257 -3.31 3.20 3.54
C ALA A 257 -2.47 4.36 4.10
N SER A 258 -1.56 4.03 5.01
CA SER A 258 -0.73 4.99 5.72
C SER A 258 0.73 4.57 5.73
N ALA A 259 1.62 5.51 5.47
CA ALA A 259 3.00 5.45 5.93
C ALA A 259 3.07 5.99 7.36
N LEU A 260 4.15 5.69 8.07
CA LEU A 260 4.36 6.08 9.46
C LEU A 260 5.65 6.87 9.62
N ALA A 261 5.61 8.00 10.34
CA ALA A 261 6.80 8.59 10.90
C ALA A 261 6.85 8.26 12.40
N ILE A 262 7.84 7.49 12.80
CA ILE A 262 8.04 6.97 14.15
C ILE A 262 9.13 7.81 14.80
N TYR A 263 8.73 8.70 15.69
CA TYR A 263 9.62 9.56 16.45
C TYR A 263 10.01 8.84 17.73
N SER A 264 11.30 8.71 17.98
CA SER A 264 11.90 8.18 19.21
C SER A 264 12.88 9.19 19.78
N PRO A 265 13.35 9.03 21.03
CA PRO A 265 14.41 9.89 21.59
C PRO A 265 15.72 9.86 20.78
N VAL A 266 15.97 8.80 20.00
CA VAL A 266 17.16 8.63 19.16
C VAL A 266 17.03 9.35 17.82
N GLY A 267 15.81 9.43 17.26
CA GLY A 267 15.56 10.06 15.96
C GLY A 267 14.29 9.55 15.29
N ILE A 268 14.14 9.91 14.02
CA ILE A 268 12.93 9.62 13.24
C ILE A 268 13.18 8.40 12.34
N VAL A 269 12.32 7.39 12.43
CA VAL A 269 12.24 6.32 11.44
C VAL A 269 10.98 6.53 10.60
N VAL A 270 11.12 6.48 9.28
CA VAL A 270 9.98 6.47 8.35
C VAL A 270 9.76 5.04 7.88
N HIS A 271 8.53 4.54 8.03
CA HIS A 271 8.07 3.26 7.46
C HIS A 271 7.03 3.58 6.39
N THR A 272 7.27 3.21 5.14
CA THR A 272 6.36 3.56 4.04
C THR A 272 5.01 2.84 4.13
N GLY A 273 4.94 1.71 4.86
CA GLY A 273 3.92 0.71 4.57
C GLY A 273 4.02 0.31 3.11
N ASP A 274 3.00 -0.33 2.59
CA ASP A 274 2.87 -0.59 1.17
C ASP A 274 2.41 0.67 0.47
N PHE A 275 3.07 1.04 -0.61
CA PHE A 275 2.75 2.29 -1.27
C PHE A 275 2.98 2.29 -2.78
N LYS A 276 2.32 3.21 -3.45
CA LYS A 276 2.65 3.71 -4.79
C LYS A 276 2.44 5.23 -4.86
N VAL A 277 2.95 5.86 -5.89
CA VAL A 277 2.72 7.28 -6.15
C VAL A 277 1.64 7.43 -7.20
N ASP A 278 0.39 7.58 -6.76
CA ASP A 278 -0.76 7.80 -7.66
C ASP A 278 -1.25 9.24 -7.53
N TYR A 279 -0.99 10.05 -8.57
CA TYR A 279 -1.43 11.46 -8.60
C TYR A 279 -2.91 11.63 -8.95
N THR A 280 -3.55 10.57 -9.43
CA THR A 280 -4.96 10.58 -9.86
C THR A 280 -5.71 9.37 -9.33
N PRO A 281 -5.73 9.15 -7.98
CA PRO A 281 -6.38 7.99 -7.40
C PRO A 281 -7.88 7.96 -7.76
N VAL A 282 -8.49 6.79 -7.70
CA VAL A 282 -9.92 6.61 -8.00
C VAL A 282 -10.76 7.26 -6.92
N PHE A 283 -10.32 7.16 -5.68
CA PHE A 283 -10.99 7.73 -4.51
C PHE A 283 -9.98 8.40 -3.56
N GLY A 284 -10.40 9.48 -2.91
CA GLY A 284 -9.59 10.21 -1.92
C GLY A 284 -8.45 11.00 -2.56
N ASP A 285 -7.47 11.35 -1.73
CA ASP A 285 -6.36 12.22 -2.08
C ASP A 285 -5.13 11.40 -2.51
N ALA A 286 -4.25 12.03 -3.29
CA ALA A 286 -2.94 11.49 -3.62
C ALA A 286 -2.06 11.34 -2.37
N ILE A 287 -0.97 10.57 -2.50
CA ILE A 287 0.06 10.45 -1.46
C ILE A 287 0.60 11.82 -1.05
N ASP A 288 0.79 12.02 0.25
CA ASP A 288 1.28 13.28 0.81
C ASP A 288 2.81 13.41 0.70
N LEU A 289 3.30 13.62 -0.54
CA LEU A 289 4.72 13.80 -0.83
C LEU A 289 5.30 15.03 -0.12
N GLN A 290 4.48 16.07 0.10
CA GLN A 290 4.90 17.26 0.84
C GLN A 290 5.28 16.88 2.27
N ARG A 291 4.49 16.03 2.93
CA ARG A 291 4.78 15.62 4.30
C ARG A 291 6.05 14.79 4.40
N PHE A 292 6.31 13.89 3.44
CA PHE A 292 7.59 13.18 3.38
C PHE A 292 8.78 14.13 3.28
N ALA A 293 8.70 15.17 2.43
CA ALA A 293 9.75 16.17 2.30
C ALA A 293 9.94 17.01 3.58
N GLU A 294 8.85 17.38 4.27
CA GLU A 294 8.90 18.12 5.54
C GLU A 294 9.57 17.30 6.64
N ILE A 295 9.29 15.99 6.72
CA ILE A 295 9.93 15.07 7.66
C ILE A 295 11.41 14.89 7.29
N GLY A 296 11.72 14.75 6.00
CA GLY A 296 13.09 14.68 5.52
C GLY A 296 13.96 15.89 5.92
N ARG A 297 13.38 17.10 5.95
CA ARG A 297 14.06 18.32 6.43
C ARG A 297 14.37 18.32 7.93
N LYS A 298 13.63 17.54 8.73
CA LYS A 298 13.92 17.40 10.18
C LYS A 298 15.11 16.49 10.45
N GLY A 299 15.54 15.71 9.45
CA GLY A 299 16.54 14.66 9.56
C GLY A 299 15.90 13.32 9.91
N VAL A 300 16.05 12.35 9.01
CA VAL A 300 15.52 10.98 9.16
C VAL A 300 16.68 10.02 9.41
N LEU A 301 16.57 9.27 10.50
CA LEU A 301 17.55 8.29 10.91
C LEU A 301 17.52 7.06 10.01
N ALA A 302 16.34 6.49 9.77
CA ALA A 302 16.19 5.32 8.92
C ALA A 302 14.90 5.39 8.09
N LEU A 303 14.94 4.81 6.89
CA LEU A 303 13.77 4.59 6.03
C LEU A 303 13.58 3.08 5.83
N MET A 304 12.47 2.56 6.31
CA MET A 304 11.95 1.23 6.00
C MET A 304 10.99 1.36 4.81
N CYS A 305 11.41 0.86 3.65
CA CYS A 305 10.71 1.12 2.39
C CYS A 305 10.29 -0.18 1.71
N ASP A 306 9.04 -0.23 1.24
CA ASP A 306 8.45 -1.32 0.45
C ASP A 306 9.34 -1.67 -0.74
N SER A 307 9.65 -2.97 -0.92
CA SER A 307 10.55 -3.48 -1.96
C SER A 307 9.85 -4.32 -3.02
N THR A 308 8.54 -4.57 -2.89
CA THR A 308 7.81 -5.57 -3.70
C THR A 308 8.01 -5.42 -5.21
N ASN A 309 8.08 -4.19 -5.72
CA ASN A 309 8.32 -3.90 -7.13
C ASN A 309 9.70 -3.25 -7.41
N ALA A 310 10.66 -3.39 -6.52
CA ALA A 310 12.00 -2.78 -6.68
C ALA A 310 12.78 -3.31 -7.91
N GLU A 311 12.41 -4.46 -8.46
CA GLU A 311 12.97 -4.99 -9.70
C GLU A 311 12.40 -4.32 -10.96
N ARG A 312 11.26 -3.60 -10.84
CA ARG A 312 10.55 -3.01 -11.97
C ARG A 312 11.00 -1.57 -12.23
N PRO A 313 11.51 -1.26 -13.43
CA PRO A 313 11.89 0.10 -13.77
C PRO A 313 10.65 1.00 -13.95
N GLY A 314 10.84 2.31 -13.83
CA GLY A 314 9.79 3.31 -14.08
C GLY A 314 8.84 3.50 -12.91
N PHE A 315 7.59 3.82 -13.23
CA PHE A 315 6.51 4.16 -12.29
C PHE A 315 5.37 3.16 -12.39
N THR A 316 4.69 2.94 -11.28
CA THR A 316 3.42 2.20 -11.24
C THR A 316 2.30 3.08 -11.83
N MET A 317 1.49 2.50 -12.70
CA MET A 317 0.37 3.22 -13.30
C MET A 317 -0.72 3.54 -12.27
N SER A 318 -1.47 4.63 -12.55
CA SER A 318 -2.65 4.95 -11.73
C SER A 318 -3.71 3.87 -11.83
N GLU A 319 -4.35 3.55 -10.70
CA GLU A 319 -5.48 2.63 -10.64
C GLU A 319 -6.62 3.03 -11.59
N ARG A 320 -6.79 4.32 -11.85
CA ARG A 320 -7.80 4.86 -12.77
C ARG A 320 -7.67 4.32 -14.20
N THR A 321 -6.46 3.91 -14.63
CA THR A 321 -6.25 3.37 -16.00
C THR A 321 -7.01 2.07 -16.23
N VAL A 322 -7.24 1.27 -15.20
CA VAL A 322 -8.02 0.02 -15.29
C VAL A 322 -9.48 0.27 -15.66
N GLY A 323 -10.03 1.42 -15.27
CA GLY A 323 -11.40 1.81 -15.67
C GLY A 323 -11.60 1.87 -17.17
N HIS A 324 -10.60 2.37 -17.92
CA HIS A 324 -10.64 2.41 -19.39
C HIS A 324 -10.55 1.00 -19.99
N VAL A 325 -9.79 0.10 -19.37
CA VAL A 325 -9.73 -1.30 -19.80
C VAL A 325 -11.10 -1.96 -19.62
N PHE A 326 -11.76 -1.73 -18.49
CA PHE A 326 -13.13 -2.24 -18.29
C PHE A 326 -14.11 -1.68 -19.31
N ASP A 327 -14.05 -0.39 -19.65
CA ASP A 327 -14.91 0.21 -20.68
C ASP A 327 -14.74 -0.51 -22.03
N ASN A 328 -13.51 -0.81 -22.43
CA ASN A 328 -13.21 -1.55 -23.66
C ASN A 328 -13.73 -2.98 -23.60
N LEU A 329 -13.46 -3.72 -22.51
CA LEU A 329 -13.93 -5.10 -22.33
C LEU A 329 -15.46 -5.20 -22.28
N PHE A 330 -16.15 -4.28 -21.60
CA PHE A 330 -17.61 -4.27 -21.56
C PHE A 330 -18.22 -3.97 -22.95
N ASN A 331 -17.54 -3.17 -23.75
CA ASN A 331 -17.96 -2.91 -25.12
C ASN A 331 -17.69 -4.10 -26.06
N GLU A 332 -16.58 -4.83 -25.87
CA GLU A 332 -16.25 -6.05 -26.62
C GLU A 332 -17.23 -7.19 -26.30
N TYR A 333 -17.53 -7.40 -25.00
CA TYR A 333 -18.37 -8.50 -24.51
C TYR A 333 -19.80 -8.05 -24.18
N LYS A 334 -20.43 -7.20 -25.06
CA LYS A 334 -21.78 -6.62 -24.78
C LYS A 334 -22.87 -7.67 -24.59
N THR A 335 -22.79 -8.82 -25.25
CA THR A 335 -23.80 -9.87 -25.20
C THR A 335 -23.47 -10.99 -24.22
N ALA A 336 -22.30 -10.98 -23.63
CA ALA A 336 -21.85 -11.97 -22.66
C ALA A 336 -22.21 -11.57 -21.23
N ARG A 337 -22.37 -12.56 -20.34
CA ARG A 337 -22.27 -12.36 -18.92
C ARG A 337 -20.80 -12.11 -18.57
N ILE A 338 -20.52 -11.05 -17.83
CA ILE A 338 -19.17 -10.69 -17.42
C ILE A 338 -18.93 -11.14 -15.98
N ILE A 339 -17.85 -11.87 -15.73
CA ILE A 339 -17.43 -12.32 -14.41
C ILE A 339 -16.03 -11.75 -14.15
N ILE A 340 -15.85 -10.97 -13.09
CA ILE A 340 -14.58 -10.31 -12.77
C ILE A 340 -14.06 -10.82 -11.44
N ALA A 341 -12.91 -11.50 -11.49
CA ALA A 341 -12.20 -11.94 -10.31
C ALA A 341 -11.15 -10.91 -9.92
N THR A 342 -11.19 -10.46 -8.66
CA THR A 342 -10.25 -9.47 -8.13
C THR A 342 -10.04 -9.68 -6.63
N PHE A 343 -9.06 -8.99 -6.06
CA PHE A 343 -8.87 -8.95 -4.61
C PHE A 343 -10.06 -8.26 -3.92
N ALA A 344 -10.54 -8.88 -2.85
CA ALA A 344 -11.67 -8.33 -2.08
C ALA A 344 -11.36 -6.96 -1.48
N SER A 345 -10.11 -6.74 -1.10
CA SER A 345 -9.61 -5.50 -0.48
C SER A 345 -9.48 -4.32 -1.44
N ASN A 346 -9.43 -4.57 -2.77
CA ASN A 346 -9.27 -3.49 -3.75
C ASN A 346 -10.61 -2.80 -4.04
N VAL A 347 -11.03 -1.95 -3.09
CA VAL A 347 -12.30 -1.22 -3.14
C VAL A 347 -12.36 -0.26 -4.34
N ASP A 348 -11.23 0.33 -4.73
CA ASP A 348 -11.12 1.22 -5.89
C ASP A 348 -11.41 0.48 -7.20
N ARG A 349 -10.92 -0.76 -7.33
CA ARG A 349 -11.20 -1.64 -8.46
C ARG A 349 -12.68 -1.98 -8.54
N VAL A 350 -13.26 -2.35 -7.39
CA VAL A 350 -14.69 -2.64 -7.28
C VAL A 350 -15.52 -1.41 -7.64
N GLN A 351 -15.12 -0.21 -7.21
CA GLN A 351 -15.81 1.03 -7.59
C GLN A 351 -15.80 1.25 -9.11
N GLN A 352 -14.65 1.02 -9.75
CA GLN A 352 -14.55 1.16 -11.21
C GLN A 352 -15.43 0.15 -11.95
N ILE A 353 -15.46 -1.11 -11.48
CA ILE A 353 -16.34 -2.15 -12.05
C ILE A 353 -17.83 -1.74 -11.92
N ILE A 354 -18.26 -1.29 -10.74
CA ILE A 354 -19.65 -0.84 -10.50
C ILE A 354 -19.98 0.36 -11.38
N ASN A 355 -19.09 1.34 -11.49
CA ASN A 355 -19.30 2.52 -12.33
C ASN A 355 -19.44 2.14 -13.81
N THR A 356 -18.59 1.22 -14.30
CA THR A 356 -18.67 0.74 -15.68
C THR A 356 -19.96 -0.06 -15.90
N ALA A 357 -20.31 -0.98 -15.01
CA ALA A 357 -21.56 -1.73 -15.08
C ALA A 357 -22.78 -0.79 -15.14
N TYR A 358 -22.82 0.24 -14.30
CA TYR A 358 -23.90 1.25 -14.31
C TYR A 358 -23.98 1.98 -15.66
N ARG A 359 -22.85 2.44 -16.23
CA ARG A 359 -22.83 3.10 -17.55
C ARG A 359 -23.35 2.20 -18.68
N PHE A 360 -23.09 0.90 -18.59
CA PHE A 360 -23.57 -0.09 -19.57
C PHE A 360 -24.96 -0.66 -19.24
N GLY A 361 -25.65 -0.14 -18.23
CA GLY A 361 -27.00 -0.58 -17.83
C GLY A 361 -27.05 -1.99 -17.24
N ARG A 362 -25.92 -2.51 -16.74
CA ARG A 362 -25.81 -3.86 -16.19
C ARG A 362 -26.05 -3.89 -14.69
N LYS A 363 -26.53 -5.02 -14.19
CA LYS A 363 -26.67 -5.35 -12.77
C LYS A 363 -25.40 -6.02 -12.27
N VAL A 364 -25.00 -5.70 -11.05
CA VAL A 364 -23.80 -6.25 -10.40
C VAL A 364 -24.23 -7.18 -9.27
N ALA A 365 -23.76 -8.41 -9.27
CA ALA A 365 -23.87 -9.31 -8.13
C ALA A 365 -22.46 -9.61 -7.58
N VAL A 366 -22.38 -9.78 -6.27
CA VAL A 366 -21.11 -10.02 -5.57
C VAL A 366 -21.11 -11.41 -4.96
N GLU A 367 -20.03 -12.17 -5.17
CA GLU A 367 -19.89 -13.51 -4.64
C GLU A 367 -18.51 -13.73 -4.00
N GLY A 368 -18.55 -14.47 -2.88
CA GLY A 368 -17.38 -14.68 -2.00
C GLY A 368 -17.53 -13.94 -0.68
N ARG A 369 -17.35 -14.67 0.44
CA ARG A 369 -17.60 -14.14 1.80
C ARG A 369 -16.78 -12.88 2.09
N SER A 370 -15.47 -12.92 1.83
CA SER A 370 -14.58 -11.77 2.05
C SER A 370 -14.98 -10.57 1.18
N MET A 371 -15.31 -10.80 -0.11
CA MET A 371 -15.74 -9.75 -1.04
C MET A 371 -17.01 -9.06 -0.54
N VAL A 372 -18.02 -9.82 -0.14
CA VAL A 372 -19.29 -9.28 0.40
C VAL A 372 -19.01 -8.47 1.67
N ASN A 373 -18.19 -8.99 2.60
CA ASN A 373 -17.87 -8.30 3.85
C ASN A 373 -17.14 -6.96 3.60
N VAL A 374 -16.13 -6.95 2.73
CA VAL A 374 -15.37 -5.73 2.43
C VAL A 374 -16.25 -4.70 1.71
N ILE A 375 -17.01 -5.11 0.68
CA ILE A 375 -17.88 -4.21 -0.09
C ILE A 375 -18.96 -3.60 0.81
N THR A 376 -19.61 -4.41 1.67
CA THR A 376 -20.61 -3.91 2.60
C THR A 376 -19.99 -2.89 3.57
N THR A 377 -18.85 -3.24 4.17
CA THR A 377 -18.14 -2.35 5.10
C THR A 377 -17.71 -1.04 4.41
N ALA A 378 -17.15 -1.12 3.21
CA ALA A 378 -16.72 0.06 2.45
C ALA A 378 -17.90 0.96 2.05
N ALA A 379 -19.04 0.37 1.67
CA ALA A 379 -20.26 1.12 1.34
C ALA A 379 -20.87 1.80 2.58
N GLU A 380 -20.95 1.11 3.72
CA GLU A 380 -21.45 1.67 4.98
C GLU A 380 -20.58 2.84 5.48
N LEU A 381 -19.28 2.79 5.27
CA LEU A 381 -18.34 3.83 5.67
C LEU A 381 -18.19 4.97 4.66
N GLY A 382 -18.81 4.85 3.45
CA GLY A 382 -18.77 5.85 2.39
C GLY A 382 -17.54 5.78 1.48
N TYR A 383 -16.74 4.72 1.55
CA TYR A 383 -15.60 4.46 0.64
C TYR A 383 -16.03 3.86 -0.70
N LEU A 384 -17.23 3.31 -0.78
CA LEU A 384 -17.81 2.76 -2.00
C LEU A 384 -19.17 3.39 -2.26
N ARG A 385 -19.37 3.92 -3.47
CA ARG A 385 -20.64 4.50 -3.92
C ARG A 385 -21.32 3.55 -4.91
N VAL A 386 -22.49 3.08 -4.54
CA VAL A 386 -23.29 2.18 -5.39
C VAL A 386 -24.50 2.94 -5.92
N PRO A 387 -24.60 3.18 -7.25
CA PRO A 387 -25.78 3.79 -7.83
C PRO A 387 -27.03 2.92 -7.58
N ASP A 388 -28.18 3.58 -7.42
CA ASP A 388 -29.45 2.90 -7.13
C ASP A 388 -29.72 1.78 -8.15
N GLN A 389 -30.24 0.67 -7.66
CA GLN A 389 -30.62 -0.52 -8.46
C GLN A 389 -29.48 -1.17 -9.27
N THR A 390 -28.21 -0.81 -9.05
CA THR A 390 -27.08 -1.44 -9.73
C THR A 390 -26.69 -2.76 -9.07
N LEU A 391 -26.61 -2.78 -7.73
CA LEU A 391 -26.26 -3.98 -6.97
C LEU A 391 -27.51 -4.84 -6.73
N ILE A 392 -27.40 -6.14 -7.01
CA ILE A 392 -28.45 -7.16 -6.79
C ILE A 392 -27.90 -8.30 -5.94
N GLU A 393 -28.81 -9.00 -5.27
CA GLU A 393 -28.46 -10.23 -4.55
C GLU A 393 -28.11 -11.35 -5.55
N ILE A 394 -27.18 -12.22 -5.18
CA ILE A 394 -26.75 -13.34 -6.03
C ILE A 394 -27.90 -14.26 -6.45
N ASP A 395 -28.93 -14.40 -5.62
CA ASP A 395 -30.13 -15.21 -5.92
C ASP A 395 -31.03 -14.57 -6.99
N GLN A 396 -30.86 -13.28 -7.27
CA GLN A 396 -31.60 -12.55 -8.29
C GLN A 396 -30.96 -12.64 -9.69
N VAL A 397 -29.72 -13.14 -9.79
CA VAL A 397 -28.99 -13.29 -11.07
C VAL A 397 -29.81 -14.02 -12.12
N LYS A 398 -30.57 -15.06 -11.72
CA LYS A 398 -31.45 -15.84 -12.59
C LYS A 398 -32.61 -15.05 -13.24
N ASN A 399 -32.92 -13.86 -12.74
CA ASN A 399 -34.00 -13.00 -13.20
C ASN A 399 -33.58 -12.02 -14.32
N TYR A 400 -32.29 -12.01 -14.69
CA TYR A 400 -31.74 -11.09 -15.68
C TYR A 400 -31.07 -11.87 -16.81
N PRO A 401 -31.13 -11.39 -18.06
CA PRO A 401 -30.40 -11.98 -19.16
C PRO A 401 -28.87 -11.76 -18.98
N ASP A 402 -28.09 -12.64 -19.61
CA ASP A 402 -26.62 -12.66 -19.40
C ASP A 402 -25.94 -11.33 -19.75
N GLU A 403 -26.39 -10.66 -20.82
CA GLU A 403 -25.89 -9.35 -21.26
C GLU A 403 -26.14 -8.20 -20.28
N GLN A 404 -27.00 -8.40 -19.29
CA GLN A 404 -27.28 -7.42 -18.24
C GLN A 404 -26.54 -7.74 -16.92
N LEU A 405 -25.70 -8.77 -16.90
CA LEU A 405 -25.09 -9.25 -15.67
C LEU A 405 -23.58 -8.99 -15.62
N VAL A 406 -23.13 -8.57 -14.45
CA VAL A 406 -21.74 -8.55 -14.02
C VAL A 406 -21.64 -9.25 -12.67
N LEU A 407 -20.74 -10.22 -12.54
CA LEU A 407 -20.42 -10.85 -11.27
C LEU A 407 -19.05 -10.40 -10.81
N ILE A 408 -18.92 -9.93 -9.57
CA ILE A 408 -17.63 -9.65 -8.92
C ILE A 408 -17.37 -10.78 -7.95
N THR A 409 -16.22 -11.44 -8.05
CA THR A 409 -15.93 -12.64 -7.27
C THR A 409 -14.51 -12.70 -6.74
N THR A 410 -14.32 -13.48 -5.68
CA THR A 410 -12.99 -13.91 -5.20
C THR A 410 -12.48 -15.10 -6.01
N GLY A 411 -11.20 -15.46 -5.81
CA GLY A 411 -10.58 -16.63 -6.46
C GLY A 411 -9.65 -16.23 -7.60
N SER A 412 -9.21 -14.97 -7.65
CA SER A 412 -8.24 -14.51 -8.63
C SER A 412 -6.83 -15.06 -8.41
N GLN A 413 -6.58 -15.67 -7.25
CA GLN A 413 -5.31 -16.32 -6.88
C GLN A 413 -5.38 -17.85 -6.97
N GLY A 414 -6.50 -18.41 -7.43
CA GLY A 414 -6.66 -19.85 -7.61
C GLY A 414 -6.93 -20.63 -6.32
N GLU A 415 -7.22 -19.93 -5.22
CA GLU A 415 -7.54 -20.54 -3.93
C GLU A 415 -8.72 -21.51 -4.08
N SER A 416 -8.55 -22.76 -3.65
CA SER A 416 -9.49 -23.86 -3.91
C SER A 416 -10.91 -23.61 -3.37
N MET A 417 -10.99 -22.93 -2.22
CA MET A 417 -12.27 -22.61 -1.57
C MET A 417 -12.89 -21.29 -2.03
N ALA A 418 -12.20 -20.51 -2.87
CA ALA A 418 -12.71 -19.25 -3.39
C ALA A 418 -13.88 -19.46 -4.37
N ALA A 419 -14.67 -18.41 -4.56
CA ALA A 419 -15.91 -18.53 -5.33
C ALA A 419 -15.65 -18.91 -6.81
N LEU A 420 -14.67 -18.28 -7.48
CA LEU A 420 -14.36 -18.59 -8.87
C LEU A 420 -13.83 -20.03 -9.04
N SER A 421 -12.96 -20.50 -8.17
CA SER A 421 -12.43 -21.88 -8.21
C SER A 421 -13.54 -22.89 -8.04
N ARG A 422 -14.51 -22.64 -7.14
CA ARG A 422 -15.69 -23.49 -6.98
C ARG A 422 -16.61 -23.45 -8.20
N MET A 423 -16.73 -22.29 -8.89
CA MET A 423 -17.47 -22.18 -10.17
C MET A 423 -16.74 -22.98 -11.28
N ALA A 424 -15.42 -22.88 -11.35
CA ALA A 424 -14.59 -23.63 -12.29
C ALA A 424 -14.74 -25.15 -12.09
N ALA A 425 -14.76 -25.62 -10.85
CA ALA A 425 -14.93 -27.03 -10.49
C ALA A 425 -16.39 -27.53 -10.54
N ASN A 426 -17.39 -26.70 -10.90
CA ASN A 426 -18.85 -27.02 -10.86
C ASN A 426 -19.40 -27.37 -9.48
N ILE A 427 -18.77 -26.95 -8.40
CA ILE A 427 -19.23 -27.18 -7.02
C ILE A 427 -19.85 -25.92 -6.39
N HIS A 428 -19.92 -24.82 -7.14
CA HIS A 428 -20.59 -23.60 -6.68
C HIS A 428 -22.12 -23.75 -6.71
N LYS A 429 -22.78 -23.46 -5.57
CA LYS A 429 -24.22 -23.79 -5.37
C LYS A 429 -25.17 -22.92 -6.19
N LYS A 430 -24.77 -21.68 -6.57
CA LYS A 430 -25.68 -20.68 -7.15
C LYS A 430 -25.32 -20.30 -8.59
N ILE A 431 -24.05 -20.39 -8.96
CA ILE A 431 -23.55 -19.95 -10.27
C ILE A 431 -22.89 -21.12 -10.99
N THR A 432 -23.28 -21.34 -12.23
CA THR A 432 -22.66 -22.27 -13.17
C THR A 432 -22.02 -21.44 -14.30
N ILE A 433 -20.80 -21.79 -14.68
CA ILE A 433 -20.11 -21.18 -15.82
C ILE A 433 -20.80 -21.65 -17.12
N LYS A 434 -21.06 -20.70 -17.98
CA LYS A 434 -21.70 -20.94 -19.28
C LYS A 434 -20.69 -20.79 -20.43
N PRO A 435 -20.90 -21.49 -21.55
CA PRO A 435 -20.20 -21.16 -22.79
C PRO A 435 -20.39 -19.68 -23.13
N ASN A 436 -19.33 -19.00 -23.56
CA ASN A 436 -19.31 -17.58 -23.88
C ASN A 436 -19.37 -16.60 -22.67
N ASP A 437 -19.37 -17.06 -21.42
CA ASP A 437 -19.10 -16.15 -20.31
C ASP A 437 -17.74 -15.45 -20.54
N ALA A 438 -17.68 -14.14 -20.31
CA ALA A 438 -16.44 -13.39 -20.32
C ALA A 438 -15.88 -13.31 -18.89
N ILE A 439 -14.78 -13.99 -18.63
CA ILE A 439 -14.17 -14.07 -17.29
C ILE A 439 -12.89 -13.28 -17.29
N ILE A 440 -12.86 -12.19 -16.51
CA ILE A 440 -11.75 -11.24 -16.44
C ILE A 440 -11.02 -11.44 -15.12
N PHE A 441 -9.73 -11.80 -15.19
CA PHE A 441 -8.85 -11.78 -14.05
C PHE A 441 -8.27 -10.37 -13.88
N SER A 442 -8.74 -9.65 -12.87
CA SER A 442 -8.30 -8.29 -12.55
C SER A 442 -7.29 -8.29 -11.41
N SER A 443 -6.34 -9.20 -11.48
CA SER A 443 -5.18 -9.35 -10.59
C SER A 443 -4.10 -10.15 -11.31
N HIS A 444 -2.84 -9.99 -10.88
CA HIS A 444 -1.77 -10.93 -11.23
C HIS A 444 -1.60 -11.97 -10.11
N PRO A 445 -1.10 -13.18 -10.41
CA PRO A 445 -0.75 -14.13 -9.39
C PRO A 445 0.28 -13.54 -8.43
N ILE A 446 0.06 -13.75 -7.14
CA ILE A 446 1.10 -13.56 -6.13
C ILE A 446 2.15 -14.65 -6.37
N PRO A 447 3.46 -14.36 -6.19
CA PRO A 447 4.49 -15.39 -6.32
C PRO A 447 4.13 -16.67 -5.54
N GLY A 448 4.20 -17.82 -6.22
CA GLY A 448 3.78 -19.12 -5.70
C GLY A 448 2.38 -19.58 -6.15
N ASN A 449 1.48 -18.68 -6.57
CA ASN A 449 0.10 -19.02 -6.95
C ASN A 449 -0.07 -19.30 -8.46
N GLU A 450 0.99 -19.26 -9.26
CA GLU A 450 0.91 -19.34 -10.73
C GLU A 450 0.26 -20.64 -11.21
N LYS A 451 0.61 -21.77 -10.58
CA LYS A 451 0.03 -23.09 -10.91
C LYS A 451 -1.47 -23.15 -10.60
N ALA A 452 -1.88 -22.67 -9.42
CA ALA A 452 -3.26 -22.68 -8.99
C ALA A 452 -4.14 -21.80 -9.91
N VAL A 453 -3.66 -20.59 -10.26
CA VAL A 453 -4.33 -19.69 -11.20
C VAL A 453 -4.42 -20.32 -12.59
N SER A 454 -3.32 -20.91 -13.11
CA SER A 454 -3.30 -21.59 -14.40
C SER A 454 -4.30 -22.75 -14.46
N LYS A 455 -4.43 -23.53 -13.39
CA LYS A 455 -5.41 -24.61 -13.28
C LYS A 455 -6.85 -24.07 -13.43
N VAL A 456 -7.20 -23.01 -12.69
CA VAL A 456 -8.54 -22.40 -12.75
C VAL A 456 -8.82 -21.85 -14.16
N ILE A 457 -7.85 -21.18 -14.80
CA ILE A 457 -7.98 -20.70 -16.18
C ILE A 457 -8.28 -21.84 -17.14
N ASN A 458 -7.58 -22.96 -17.05
CA ASN A 458 -7.80 -24.12 -17.89
C ASN A 458 -9.20 -24.73 -17.68
N GLU A 459 -9.61 -24.89 -16.41
CA GLU A 459 -10.94 -25.41 -16.09
C GLU A 459 -12.08 -24.52 -16.64
N LEU A 460 -11.94 -23.20 -16.58
CA LEU A 460 -12.89 -22.24 -17.14
C LEU A 460 -12.90 -22.29 -18.67
N SER A 461 -11.72 -22.39 -19.29
CA SER A 461 -11.58 -22.50 -20.75
C SER A 461 -12.21 -23.79 -21.31
N MET A 462 -12.05 -24.93 -20.61
CA MET A 462 -12.70 -26.19 -20.96
C MET A 462 -14.23 -26.13 -20.94
N LYS A 463 -14.82 -25.18 -20.21
CA LYS A 463 -16.26 -24.92 -20.19
C LYS A 463 -16.75 -24.00 -21.33
N GLY A 464 -15.83 -23.56 -22.20
CA GLY A 464 -16.13 -22.66 -23.32
C GLY A 464 -16.19 -21.18 -22.92
N ALA A 465 -15.77 -20.81 -21.71
CA ALA A 465 -15.68 -19.43 -21.29
C ALA A 465 -14.54 -18.69 -22.01
N LYS A 466 -14.72 -17.40 -22.22
CA LYS A 466 -13.69 -16.48 -22.70
C LYS A 466 -12.91 -15.96 -21.52
N VAL A 467 -11.69 -16.46 -21.31
CA VAL A 467 -10.85 -16.04 -20.18
C VAL A 467 -9.91 -14.93 -20.62
N ILE A 468 -10.01 -13.77 -19.96
CA ILE A 468 -9.19 -12.58 -20.17
C ILE A 468 -8.26 -12.44 -18.95
N PHE A 469 -6.95 -12.60 -19.18
CA PHE A 469 -5.93 -12.65 -18.12
C PHE A 469 -4.93 -11.48 -18.19
N GLN A 470 -5.06 -10.57 -19.15
CA GLN A 470 -4.12 -9.47 -19.36
C GLN A 470 -4.80 -8.12 -19.22
N ASP A 471 -4.01 -7.10 -18.86
CA ASP A 471 -4.33 -5.66 -18.93
C ASP A 471 -5.34 -5.08 -17.95
N ALA A 472 -6.10 -5.88 -17.20
CA ALA A 472 -7.10 -5.40 -16.24
C ALA A 472 -6.55 -5.25 -14.81
N HIS A 473 -5.22 -5.06 -14.66
CA HIS A 473 -4.57 -4.96 -13.35
C HIS A 473 -3.47 -3.89 -13.32
N VAL A 474 -3.38 -3.21 -12.17
CA VAL A 474 -2.28 -2.32 -11.82
C VAL A 474 -1.83 -2.68 -10.39
N SER A 475 -0.52 -2.74 -10.19
CA SER A 475 0.07 -3.03 -8.88
C SER A 475 -0.26 -1.93 -7.85
N GLY A 476 -0.30 -2.30 -6.57
CA GLY A 476 -0.38 -1.38 -5.45
C GLY A 476 0.98 -0.87 -4.96
N HIS A 477 2.09 -1.45 -5.47
CA HIS A 477 3.44 -1.21 -4.97
C HIS A 477 4.26 -0.34 -5.91
N ALA A 478 5.16 0.44 -5.34
CA ALA A 478 6.05 1.38 -6.00
C ALA A 478 7.12 0.68 -6.84
N CYS A 479 7.31 1.13 -8.08
CA CYS A 479 8.45 0.79 -8.92
C CYS A 479 9.69 1.64 -8.58
N GLN A 480 10.82 1.42 -9.27
CA GLN A 480 12.12 2.01 -8.94
C GLN A 480 12.09 3.54 -8.84
N GLU A 481 11.43 4.24 -9.76
CA GLU A 481 11.44 5.71 -9.77
C GLU A 481 10.59 6.30 -8.63
N GLU A 482 9.56 5.59 -8.17
CA GLU A 482 8.76 5.98 -7.01
C GLU A 482 9.55 5.73 -5.72
N ILE A 483 10.30 4.63 -5.63
CA ILE A 483 11.22 4.35 -4.54
C ILE A 483 12.29 5.44 -4.47
N LYS A 484 12.95 5.78 -5.60
CA LYS A 484 13.94 6.88 -5.69
C LYS A 484 13.36 8.22 -5.27
N LEU A 485 12.10 8.49 -5.62
CA LEU A 485 11.40 9.71 -5.20
C LEU A 485 11.29 9.78 -3.66
N ILE A 486 10.83 8.72 -3.00
CA ILE A 486 10.72 8.71 -1.54
C ILE A 486 12.09 8.85 -0.88
N TYR A 487 13.12 8.13 -1.33
CA TYR A 487 14.49 8.30 -0.84
C TYR A 487 14.98 9.76 -0.98
N SER A 488 14.69 10.40 -2.11
CA SER A 488 15.09 11.79 -2.40
C SER A 488 14.37 12.81 -1.50
N LEU A 489 13.12 12.54 -1.13
CA LEU A 489 12.33 13.41 -0.24
C LEU A 489 12.72 13.22 1.22
N VAL A 490 12.87 11.97 1.66
CA VAL A 490 13.12 11.59 3.06
C VAL A 490 14.60 11.76 3.44
N LYS A 491 15.54 11.45 2.55
CA LYS A 491 16.99 11.52 2.72
C LYS A 491 17.45 10.84 4.02
N PRO A 492 17.15 9.56 4.23
CA PRO A 492 17.49 8.87 5.46
C PRO A 492 19.01 8.69 5.61
N LYS A 493 19.49 8.59 6.85
CA LYS A 493 20.88 8.17 7.13
C LYS A 493 21.08 6.69 6.79
N TYR A 494 20.09 5.86 7.14
CA TYR A 494 20.11 4.42 6.93
C TYR A 494 18.93 3.98 6.06
N ALA A 495 19.21 3.07 5.10
CA ALA A 495 18.22 2.45 4.24
C ALA A 495 17.94 1.01 4.71
N ILE A 496 16.66 0.67 4.86
CA ILE A 496 16.22 -0.66 5.30
C ILE A 496 15.13 -1.12 4.32
N PRO A 497 15.49 -1.88 3.26
CA PRO A 497 14.52 -2.52 2.41
C PRO A 497 13.63 -3.47 3.21
N VAL A 498 12.30 -3.37 3.05
CA VAL A 498 11.32 -4.24 3.71
C VAL A 498 10.27 -4.72 2.72
N HIS A 499 9.43 -5.68 3.13
CA HIS A 499 8.32 -6.21 2.35
C HIS A 499 8.76 -6.82 1.01
N GLY A 500 9.08 -8.10 1.00
CA GLY A 500 9.48 -8.83 -0.20
C GLY A 500 10.46 -9.97 0.03
N GLU A 501 10.61 -10.79 -0.98
CA GLU A 501 11.63 -11.82 -1.04
C GLU A 501 13.04 -11.21 -1.09
N TYR A 502 14.06 -11.99 -0.81
CA TYR A 502 15.47 -11.56 -0.82
C TYR A 502 15.88 -10.83 -2.11
N ARG A 503 15.38 -11.28 -3.28
CA ARG A 503 15.64 -10.62 -4.57
C ARG A 503 15.09 -9.19 -4.62
N HIS A 504 13.88 -8.95 -4.08
CA HIS A 504 13.26 -7.62 -4.02
C HIS A 504 14.04 -6.68 -3.09
N LEU A 505 14.43 -7.17 -1.90
CA LEU A 505 15.25 -6.41 -0.94
C LEU A 505 16.62 -6.05 -1.55
N THR A 506 17.22 -6.98 -2.29
CA THR A 506 18.49 -6.77 -2.99
C THR A 506 18.34 -5.76 -4.13
N ALA A 507 17.26 -5.83 -4.90
CA ALA A 507 16.99 -4.85 -5.95
C ALA A 507 16.85 -3.43 -5.38
N GLN A 508 16.14 -3.26 -4.27
CA GLN A 508 16.02 -1.96 -3.61
C GLN A 508 17.35 -1.47 -3.05
N LYS A 509 18.19 -2.38 -2.51
CA LYS A 509 19.57 -2.03 -2.12
C LYS A 509 20.33 -1.42 -3.29
N LEU A 510 20.25 -2.02 -4.50
CA LEU A 510 20.90 -1.48 -5.69
C LEU A 510 20.36 -0.09 -6.06
N VAL A 511 19.06 0.13 -5.93
CA VAL A 511 18.46 1.47 -6.10
C VAL A 511 19.04 2.48 -5.08
N ALA A 512 19.22 2.09 -3.83
CA ALA A 512 19.82 2.97 -2.82
C ALA A 512 21.30 3.25 -3.12
N GLU A 513 22.08 2.25 -3.55
CA GLU A 513 23.49 2.42 -3.99
C GLU A 513 23.58 3.38 -5.19
N GLU A 514 22.66 3.29 -6.18
CA GLU A 514 22.58 4.20 -7.31
C GLU A 514 22.33 5.65 -6.88
N LEU A 515 21.56 5.86 -5.80
CA LEU A 515 21.33 7.16 -5.20
C LEU A 515 22.52 7.67 -4.36
N GLY A 516 23.58 6.90 -4.24
CA GLY A 516 24.82 7.28 -3.54
C GLY A 516 24.89 6.88 -2.07
N TYR A 517 23.99 6.01 -1.58
CA TYR A 517 24.11 5.46 -0.22
C TYR A 517 25.28 4.49 -0.13
N SER A 518 26.08 4.62 0.95
CA SER A 518 27.13 3.64 1.25
C SER A 518 26.52 2.28 1.59
N LYS A 519 27.19 1.20 1.19
CA LYS A 519 26.81 -0.17 1.53
C LYS A 519 26.70 -0.39 3.05
N ASP A 520 27.51 0.31 3.83
CA ASP A 520 27.50 0.24 5.30
C ASP A 520 26.25 0.90 5.92
N ASN A 521 25.52 1.71 5.15
CA ASN A 521 24.30 2.38 5.57
C ASN A 521 23.03 1.70 5.01
N ILE A 522 23.15 0.54 4.38
CA ILE A 522 22.03 -0.21 3.81
C ILE A 522 21.94 -1.57 4.52
N PHE A 523 20.83 -1.81 5.24
CA PHE A 523 20.62 -3.01 6.02
C PHE A 523 19.58 -3.91 5.36
N ILE A 524 20.00 -5.01 4.76
CA ILE A 524 19.09 -6.12 4.41
C ILE A 524 18.98 -6.99 5.66
N LEU A 525 17.86 -6.86 6.36
CA LEU A 525 17.60 -7.62 7.57
C LEU A 525 16.91 -8.95 7.24
N LYS A 526 17.02 -9.91 8.16
CA LYS A 526 16.23 -11.13 8.21
C LYS A 526 15.24 -11.04 9.36
N SER A 527 14.16 -11.81 9.28
CA SER A 527 13.27 -11.99 10.42
C SER A 527 14.07 -12.45 11.64
N GLY A 528 13.87 -11.79 12.77
CA GLY A 528 14.59 -12.03 14.01
C GLY A 528 15.84 -11.18 14.22
N ASN A 529 16.41 -10.53 13.22
CA ASN A 529 17.56 -9.64 13.43
C ASN A 529 17.20 -8.48 14.35
N VAL A 530 18.11 -8.13 15.26
CA VAL A 530 18.02 -6.94 16.11
C VAL A 530 18.94 -5.87 15.55
N LEU A 531 18.38 -4.88 14.88
CA LEU A 531 19.10 -3.71 14.43
C LEU A 531 19.05 -2.65 15.52
N GLU A 532 20.19 -2.40 16.16
CA GLU A 532 20.35 -1.30 17.12
C GLU A 532 20.86 -0.05 16.43
N ILE A 533 20.17 1.06 16.70
CA ILE A 533 20.51 2.37 16.13
C ILE A 533 20.64 3.40 17.25
N ASP A 534 21.69 4.18 17.19
CA ASP A 534 21.87 5.42 17.96
C ASP A 534 22.11 6.61 17.01
N GLU A 535 22.30 7.81 17.55
CA GLU A 535 22.52 9.02 16.75
C GLU A 535 23.71 8.89 15.79
N ASN A 536 24.71 8.07 16.13
CA ASN A 536 25.98 7.98 15.42
C ASN A 536 26.16 6.70 14.62
N SER A 537 25.56 5.58 15.07
CA SER A 537 25.81 4.25 14.52
C SER A 537 24.54 3.42 14.37
N ALA A 538 24.62 2.42 13.50
CA ALA A 538 23.64 1.36 13.38
C ALA A 538 24.36 0.04 13.14
N ALA A 539 23.93 -1.03 13.82
CA ALA A 539 24.50 -2.36 13.64
C ALA A 539 23.48 -3.44 14.01
N VAL A 540 23.54 -4.57 13.31
CA VAL A 540 22.85 -5.79 13.74
C VAL A 540 23.65 -6.39 14.88
N THR A 541 23.08 -6.39 16.09
CA THR A 541 23.79 -6.76 17.33
C THR A 541 23.40 -8.14 17.86
N GLY A 542 22.30 -8.71 17.34
CA GLY A 542 21.82 -10.01 17.78
C GLY A 542 20.63 -10.51 16.98
N SER A 543 20.00 -11.53 17.50
CA SER A 543 18.76 -12.06 16.95
C SER A 543 17.82 -12.53 18.06
N VAL A 544 16.51 -12.50 17.78
CA VAL A 544 15.45 -13.06 18.61
C VAL A 544 14.83 -14.26 17.91
N HIS A 545 14.13 -15.09 18.68
CA HIS A 545 13.40 -16.22 18.12
C HIS A 545 12.27 -15.73 17.21
N THR A 546 12.18 -16.27 16.01
CA THR A 546 11.13 -16.04 15.03
C THR A 546 10.84 -17.33 14.28
N GLY A 547 9.67 -17.43 13.68
CA GLY A 547 9.28 -18.61 12.91
C GLY A 547 7.88 -18.47 12.33
N ALA A 548 7.47 -19.50 11.63
CA ALA A 548 6.14 -19.67 11.08
C ALA A 548 5.32 -20.63 11.96
N ILE A 549 4.17 -20.19 12.41
CA ILE A 549 3.20 -21.01 13.13
C ILE A 549 2.08 -21.36 12.18
N LEU A 550 1.85 -22.65 11.96
CA LEU A 550 0.85 -23.17 11.05
C LEU A 550 -0.52 -23.20 11.71
N VAL A 551 -1.55 -22.81 10.99
CA VAL A 551 -2.94 -22.83 11.44
C VAL A 551 -3.74 -23.79 10.55
N ASP A 552 -4.39 -24.77 11.15
CA ASP A 552 -5.25 -25.75 10.50
C ASP A 552 -6.61 -25.74 11.23
N GLY A 553 -7.63 -25.16 10.64
CA GLY A 553 -8.95 -24.99 11.24
C GLY A 553 -8.89 -24.22 12.57
N LEU A 554 -9.11 -24.92 13.67
CA LEU A 554 -9.05 -24.37 15.03
C LEU A 554 -7.68 -24.60 15.70
N GLY A 555 -6.83 -25.46 15.13
CA GLY A 555 -5.50 -25.78 15.63
C GLY A 555 -4.50 -24.68 15.28
N VAL A 556 -3.72 -24.25 16.26
CA VAL A 556 -2.68 -23.23 16.09
C VAL A 556 -1.36 -23.81 16.59
N GLY A 557 -0.42 -24.06 15.67
CA GLY A 557 0.89 -24.62 15.99
C GLY A 557 0.90 -26.12 16.30
N ASP A 558 -0.23 -26.83 16.12
CA ASP A 558 -0.36 -28.25 16.39
C ASP A 558 0.19 -29.14 15.25
N VAL A 559 0.42 -28.54 14.07
CA VAL A 559 0.92 -29.23 12.88
C VAL A 559 2.42 -29.02 12.76
N GLY A 560 3.19 -30.07 13.00
CA GLY A 560 4.63 -30.06 12.81
C GLY A 560 5.07 -30.69 11.46
N ASN A 561 6.37 -30.60 11.16
CA ASN A 561 6.97 -31.08 9.90
C ASN A 561 6.68 -32.56 9.59
N ILE A 562 6.48 -33.40 10.64
CA ILE A 562 6.16 -34.82 10.46
C ILE A 562 4.77 -34.98 9.86
N VAL A 563 3.78 -34.24 10.41
CA VAL A 563 2.40 -34.27 9.94
C VAL A 563 2.31 -33.72 8.50
N LEU A 564 3.03 -32.63 8.20
CA LEU A 564 3.10 -32.09 6.82
C LEU A 564 3.64 -33.09 5.84
N ARG A 565 4.75 -33.74 6.17
CA ARG A 565 5.35 -34.78 5.33
C ARG A 565 4.38 -35.95 5.08
N ASP A 566 3.69 -36.42 6.13
CA ASP A 566 2.75 -37.52 6.00
C ASP A 566 1.53 -37.13 5.14
N ARG A 567 1.04 -35.88 5.27
CA ARG A 567 -0.03 -35.33 4.39
C ARG A 567 0.45 -35.20 2.94
N GLN A 568 1.70 -34.80 2.72
CA GLN A 568 2.29 -34.67 1.40
C GLN A 568 2.36 -36.02 0.69
N HIS A 569 2.83 -37.09 1.39
CA HIS A 569 2.80 -38.46 0.85
C HIS A 569 1.39 -38.92 0.51
N LEU A 570 0.40 -38.63 1.36
CA LEU A 570 -1.02 -38.98 1.10
C LEU A 570 -1.64 -38.17 -0.06
N SER A 571 -1.09 -37.03 -0.41
CA SER A 571 -1.59 -36.21 -1.53
C SER A 571 -0.99 -36.62 -2.89
N GLU A 572 0.10 -37.41 -2.88
CA GLU A 572 0.77 -37.95 -4.07
C GLU A 572 0.25 -39.35 -4.47
N ASP A 573 -0.46 -40.06 -3.58
CA ASP A 573 -1.14 -41.33 -3.81
C ASP A 573 -2.58 -41.11 -4.37
#